data_dceaea085097356d4b88135608ae71ca
#
_entry.id   dceaea085097356d4b88135608ae71ca
#
_cell.length_a   1.000
_cell.length_b   1.000
_cell.length_c   1.000
_cell.angle_alpha   90.00
_cell.angle_beta   90.00
_cell.angle_gamma   90.00
#
_symmetry.space_group_name_H-M   'P 1'
#
loop_
_entity.id
_entity.type
_entity.pdbx_description
1 polymer ?
#
loop_
_entity_poly.entity_id
_entity_poly.type
_entity_poly.pdbx_seq_one_letter_code
_entity_poly.pdbx_strand_id
1 'polypeptide(L)'
;MQKYALQPSGFITKREAPPESAVYMHQVVAGTARYRYTTGNKVGICPQQKPVGFAPIFDMYGVMCLKQAEESVLASLNSGCSGMGRTETAPQQASFPVILMDELGFMEAEAEHFFRTVCALFSNPRYYIIGTVKPRGTRFLPVLEQMPEAAVFHLTLQNRDELYAQLERAQNFPAFLHTVGERQ
;
A
#
# COMPACT_ATOMS: atom_id res chain seq x y z
N MET A 1 26.46 3.57 3.78
CA MET A 1 25.16 3.93 3.18
C MET A 1 24.06 3.39 4.07
N GLN A 2 23.27 4.27 4.65
CA GLN A 2 22.16 3.86 5.52
C GLN A 2 20.97 3.51 4.64
N LYS A 3 20.70 2.20 4.44
CA LYS A 3 19.47 1.75 3.76
C LYS A 3 18.31 1.99 4.71
N TYR A 4 17.29 2.73 4.27
CA TYR A 4 16.06 2.88 5.03
C TYR A 4 15.34 1.53 5.08
N ALA A 5 15.09 1.03 6.27
CA ALA A 5 14.25 -0.15 6.45
C ALA A 5 12.79 0.30 6.43
N LEU A 6 12.09 0.14 5.31
CA LEU A 6 10.65 0.36 5.26
C LEU A 6 9.95 -0.67 6.14
N GLN A 7 9.01 -0.21 6.96
CA GLN A 7 8.11 -1.07 7.74
C GLN A 7 6.68 -0.92 7.22
N PRO A 8 6.31 -1.62 6.13
CA PRO A 8 4.98 -1.54 5.58
C PRO A 8 3.96 -2.24 6.49
N SER A 9 2.82 -1.59 6.67
CA SER A 9 1.61 -2.16 7.25
C SER A 9 0.44 -1.85 6.32
N GLY A 10 -0.49 -2.78 6.13
CA GLY A 10 -1.58 -2.62 5.18
C GLY A 10 -2.06 -3.93 4.63
N PHE A 11 -2.16 -4.04 3.31
CA PHE A 11 -2.57 -5.28 2.67
C PHE A 11 -1.86 -5.53 1.34
N ILE A 12 -1.85 -6.82 0.97
CA ILE A 12 -1.55 -7.31 -0.38
C ILE A 12 -2.66 -8.23 -0.84
N THR A 13 -2.90 -8.30 -2.14
CA THR A 13 -3.83 -9.27 -2.72
C THR A 13 -3.08 -10.39 -3.44
N LYS A 14 -3.61 -11.60 -3.34
CA LYS A 14 -3.10 -12.76 -4.09
C LYS A 14 -4.22 -13.50 -4.76
N ARG A 15 -3.99 -13.88 -6.00
CA ARG A 15 -4.86 -14.73 -6.78
C ARG A 15 -4.38 -16.17 -6.75
N GLU A 16 -5.28 -17.10 -6.51
CA GLU A 16 -5.02 -18.53 -6.66
C GLU A 16 -5.06 -18.97 -8.13
N ALA A 17 -4.51 -20.15 -8.37
CA ALA A 17 -4.55 -20.79 -9.69
C ALA A 17 -6.01 -21.15 -10.11
N PRO A 18 -6.26 -21.33 -11.41
CA PRO A 18 -7.51 -21.89 -11.91
C PRO A 18 -7.85 -23.26 -11.23
N PRO A 19 -9.15 -23.66 -11.17
CA PRO A 19 -10.27 -23.08 -11.94
C PRO A 19 -10.96 -21.89 -11.27
N GLU A 20 -11.01 -21.79 -9.95
CA GLU A 20 -11.77 -20.71 -9.28
C GLU A 20 -11.10 -19.36 -9.37
N SER A 21 -9.76 -19.36 -9.40
CA SER A 21 -8.97 -18.11 -9.41
C SER A 21 -9.43 -17.14 -8.33
N ALA A 22 -9.61 -17.66 -7.12
CA ALA A 22 -10.00 -16.88 -5.96
C ALA A 22 -8.96 -15.81 -5.65
N VAL A 23 -9.40 -14.64 -5.23
CA VAL A 23 -8.54 -13.52 -4.83
C VAL A 23 -8.71 -13.29 -3.33
N TYR A 24 -7.60 -13.33 -2.62
CA TYR A 24 -7.55 -13.12 -1.18
C TYR A 24 -6.77 -11.87 -0.84
N MET A 25 -7.28 -11.11 0.10
CA MET A 25 -6.55 -9.99 0.70
C MET A 25 -5.81 -10.49 1.94
N HIS A 26 -4.53 -10.20 2.03
CA HIS A 26 -3.70 -10.59 3.15
C HIS A 26 -3.19 -9.36 3.87
N GLN A 27 -3.35 -9.35 5.19
CA GLN A 27 -2.84 -8.29 6.02
C GLN A 27 -1.31 -8.28 6.05
N VAL A 28 -0.72 -7.11 6.01
CA VAL A 28 0.71 -6.87 6.26
C VAL A 28 0.85 -6.09 7.56
N VAL A 29 1.71 -6.55 8.45
CA VAL A 29 2.00 -5.90 9.73
C VAL A 29 3.52 -5.80 9.91
N ALA A 30 4.02 -4.59 10.04
CA ALA A 30 5.45 -4.31 10.22
C ALA A 30 6.35 -5.10 9.25
N GLY A 31 6.01 -5.08 7.98
CA GLY A 31 6.75 -5.76 6.90
C GLY A 31 6.45 -7.25 6.73
N THR A 32 5.61 -7.83 7.57
CA THR A 32 5.30 -9.26 7.50
C THR A 32 3.89 -9.51 6.98
N ALA A 33 3.76 -10.18 5.85
CA ALA A 33 2.47 -10.59 5.30
C ALA A 33 1.92 -11.81 6.04
N ARG A 34 0.64 -11.71 6.46
CA ARG A 34 -0.08 -12.79 7.13
C ARG A 34 -0.97 -13.50 6.13
N TYR A 35 -0.44 -14.54 5.50
CA TYR A 35 -1.17 -15.33 4.53
C TYR A 35 -2.28 -16.15 5.18
N ARG A 36 -3.53 -15.90 4.77
CA ARG A 36 -4.71 -16.66 5.16
C ARG A 36 -5.59 -16.86 3.93
N TYR A 37 -6.27 -18.01 3.85
CA TYR A 37 -7.13 -18.39 2.73
C TYR A 37 -8.46 -18.87 3.31
N THR A 38 -9.30 -17.92 3.68
CA THR A 38 -10.60 -18.15 4.32
C THR A 38 -11.69 -17.35 3.61
N THR A 39 -12.94 -17.72 3.84
CA THR A 39 -14.07 -16.94 3.32
C THR A 39 -14.08 -15.50 3.81
N GLY A 40 -13.55 -15.23 5.00
CA GLY A 40 -13.53 -13.90 5.60
C GLY A 40 -12.55 -12.91 4.95
N ASN A 41 -11.58 -13.40 4.19
CA ASN A 41 -10.64 -12.55 3.44
C ASN A 41 -10.60 -12.84 1.93
N LYS A 42 -11.55 -13.64 1.42
CA LYS A 42 -11.76 -13.88 0.00
C LYS A 42 -12.48 -12.68 -0.60
N VAL A 43 -11.74 -11.75 -1.18
CA VAL A 43 -12.25 -10.48 -1.70
C VAL A 43 -12.86 -10.59 -3.10
N GLY A 44 -12.69 -11.72 -3.77
CA GLY A 44 -13.30 -11.93 -5.07
C GLY A 44 -12.85 -13.22 -5.74
N ILE A 45 -13.31 -13.36 -6.98
CA ILE A 45 -12.94 -14.45 -7.91
C ILE A 45 -12.65 -13.86 -9.30
N CYS A 46 -11.87 -14.57 -10.09
CA CYS A 46 -11.56 -14.13 -11.45
C CYS A 46 -11.71 -15.30 -12.45
N PRO A 47 -12.91 -15.90 -12.59
CA PRO A 47 -13.16 -16.99 -13.53
C PRO A 47 -13.00 -16.48 -14.95
N GLN A 48 -12.30 -17.24 -15.79
CA GLN A 48 -12.10 -16.91 -17.22
C GLN A 48 -11.66 -15.44 -17.46
N GLN A 49 -10.83 -14.92 -16.58
CA GLN A 49 -10.35 -13.52 -16.59
C GLN A 49 -11.45 -12.45 -16.40
N LYS A 50 -12.63 -12.83 -15.95
CA LYS A 50 -13.70 -11.90 -15.59
C LYS A 50 -13.71 -11.70 -14.06
N PRO A 51 -13.19 -10.59 -13.56
CA PRO A 51 -13.14 -10.35 -12.12
C PRO A 51 -14.52 -10.05 -11.55
N VAL A 52 -14.81 -10.64 -10.39
CA VAL A 52 -16.00 -10.37 -9.59
C VAL A 52 -15.51 -10.08 -8.17
N GLY A 53 -15.73 -8.87 -7.70
CA GLY A 53 -15.37 -8.44 -6.35
C GLY A 53 -16.48 -8.71 -5.34
N PHE A 54 -16.11 -8.93 -4.10
CA PHE A 54 -17.03 -9.13 -2.97
C PHE A 54 -16.99 -7.88 -2.07
N ALA A 55 -17.76 -6.86 -2.43
CA ALA A 55 -17.81 -5.58 -1.74
C ALA A 55 -17.96 -5.69 -0.21
N PRO A 56 -18.84 -6.56 0.35
CA PRO A 56 -18.93 -6.70 1.81
C PRO A 56 -17.63 -7.14 2.48
N ILE A 57 -16.78 -7.93 1.79
CA ILE A 57 -15.49 -8.36 2.35
C ILE A 57 -14.48 -7.22 2.31
N PHE A 58 -14.46 -6.43 1.24
CA PHE A 58 -13.65 -5.22 1.21
C PHE A 58 -14.06 -4.24 2.31
N ASP A 59 -15.37 -4.00 2.47
CA ASP A 59 -15.91 -3.07 3.47
C ASP A 59 -15.67 -3.52 4.91
N MET A 60 -15.58 -4.82 5.15
CA MET A 60 -15.27 -5.38 6.47
C MET A 60 -13.77 -5.61 6.66
N TYR A 61 -13.22 -6.56 5.92
CA TYR A 61 -11.85 -7.02 6.12
C TYR A 61 -10.82 -6.03 5.58
N GLY A 62 -11.08 -5.45 4.41
CA GLY A 62 -10.20 -4.43 3.82
C GLY A 62 -10.10 -3.19 4.71
N VAL A 63 -11.22 -2.68 5.20
CA VAL A 63 -11.24 -1.55 6.15
C VAL A 63 -10.53 -1.90 7.45
N MET A 64 -10.70 -3.12 7.97
CA MET A 64 -9.97 -3.58 9.15
C MET A 64 -8.45 -3.57 8.91
N CYS A 65 -7.98 -4.07 7.78
CA CYS A 65 -6.55 -4.05 7.43
C CYS A 65 -5.99 -2.62 7.38
N LEU A 66 -6.73 -1.69 6.79
CA LEU A 66 -6.33 -0.29 6.68
C LEU A 66 -6.29 0.42 8.03
N LYS A 67 -7.30 0.21 8.89
CA LYS A 67 -7.32 0.80 10.24
C LYS A 67 -6.17 0.28 11.11
N GLN A 68 -5.89 -1.01 11.05
CA GLN A 68 -4.75 -1.59 11.78
C GLN A 68 -3.41 -1.11 11.23
N ALA A 69 -3.31 -0.85 9.92
CA ALA A 69 -2.14 -0.23 9.32
C ALA A 69 -1.94 1.20 9.84
N GLU A 70 -3.01 1.98 9.87
CA GLU A 70 -3.01 3.34 10.41
C GLU A 70 -2.55 3.37 11.88
N GLU A 71 -3.12 2.51 12.72
CA GLU A 71 -2.72 2.37 14.13
C GLU A 71 -1.23 2.01 14.28
N SER A 72 -0.75 1.07 13.46
CA SER A 72 0.66 0.64 13.46
C SER A 72 1.61 1.79 13.09
N VAL A 73 1.26 2.55 12.05
CA VAL A 73 2.05 3.70 11.61
C VAL A 73 2.05 4.80 12.67
N LEU A 74 0.91 5.13 13.25
CA LEU A 74 0.79 6.13 14.33
C LEU A 74 1.60 5.73 15.55
N ALA A 75 1.55 4.47 15.97
CA ALA A 75 2.35 3.96 17.09
C ALA A 75 3.85 4.12 16.82
N SER A 76 4.30 3.83 15.61
CA SER A 76 5.70 3.99 15.20
C SER A 76 6.14 5.44 15.19
N LEU A 77 5.30 6.35 14.67
CA LEU A 77 5.57 7.80 14.66
C LEU A 77 5.66 8.38 16.09
N ASN A 78 4.78 7.96 16.99
CA ASN A 78 4.77 8.42 18.38
C ASN A 78 5.96 7.89 19.19
N SER A 79 6.41 6.66 18.91
CA SER A 79 7.58 6.06 19.59
C SER A 79 8.89 6.74 19.18
N GLY A 80 8.99 7.26 17.98
CA GLY A 80 10.16 8.03 17.50
C GLY A 80 10.36 9.37 18.19
N CYS A 81 9.32 9.98 18.76
CA CYS A 81 9.37 11.27 19.44
C CYS A 81 9.76 11.18 20.92
N SER A 82 9.83 10.00 21.53
CA SER A 82 10.09 9.82 22.97
C SER A 82 11.57 9.65 23.34
N GLY A 83 12.48 10.07 22.48
CA GLY A 83 13.93 9.85 22.63
C GLY A 83 14.69 10.92 23.39
N MET A 84 14.29 11.27 24.60
CA MET A 84 15.19 11.91 25.58
C MET A 84 15.72 10.84 26.54
N GLY A 85 16.93 10.35 26.28
CA GLY A 85 17.63 9.43 27.16
C GLY A 85 18.02 8.09 26.48
N ARG A 86 18.80 8.14 25.41
CA ARG A 86 19.42 6.94 24.83
C ARG A 86 20.93 6.98 24.99
N THR A 87 21.43 5.99 25.73
CA THR A 87 22.84 5.57 25.73
C THR A 87 23.25 5.18 24.30
N GLU A 88 24.41 5.68 23.88
CA GLU A 88 25.06 5.39 22.58
C GLU A 88 25.43 3.90 22.48
N THR A 89 24.52 3.08 21.95
CA THR A 89 24.88 1.72 21.54
C THR A 89 24.17 1.38 20.25
N ALA A 90 24.97 1.30 19.19
CA ALA A 90 24.67 0.90 17.81
C ALA A 90 23.71 1.80 16.99
N PRO A 91 24.04 2.09 15.72
CA PRO A 91 23.14 2.81 14.82
C PRO A 91 21.92 1.93 14.52
N GLN A 92 20.84 2.13 15.26
CA GLN A 92 19.55 1.55 14.89
C GLN A 92 19.15 2.14 13.54
N GLN A 93 19.03 1.28 12.54
CA GLN A 93 18.45 1.63 11.24
C GLN A 93 17.08 2.28 11.49
N ALA A 94 16.96 3.56 11.17
CA ALA A 94 15.69 4.27 11.30
C ALA A 94 14.65 3.55 10.43
N SER A 95 13.65 2.93 11.05
CA SER A 95 12.55 2.31 10.35
C SER A 95 11.57 3.40 9.91
N PHE A 96 11.14 3.34 8.67
CA PHE A 96 10.21 4.29 8.08
C PHE A 96 8.85 3.62 7.91
N PRO A 97 7.83 4.00 8.72
CA PRO A 97 6.52 3.38 8.64
C PRO A 97 5.77 3.86 7.39
N VAL A 98 5.21 2.91 6.64
CA VAL A 98 4.41 3.19 5.44
C VAL A 98 3.12 2.37 5.44
N ILE A 99 2.06 2.91 4.83
CA ILE A 99 0.84 2.16 4.54
C ILE A 99 0.99 1.54 3.16
N LEU A 100 0.83 0.22 3.07
CA LEU A 100 0.91 -0.57 1.84
C LEU A 100 -0.48 -0.93 1.33
N MET A 101 -0.77 -0.63 0.06
CA MET A 101 -2.01 -0.97 -0.62
C MET A 101 -1.71 -1.68 -1.96
N ASP A 102 -1.64 -3.00 -1.96
CA ASP A 102 -1.31 -3.79 -3.15
C ASP A 102 -2.37 -4.89 -3.38
N GLU A 103 -3.29 -4.73 -4.29
CA GLU A 103 -3.46 -3.76 -5.35
C GLU A 103 -4.85 -3.10 -5.23
N LEU A 104 -4.99 -1.82 -5.66
CA LEU A 104 -6.27 -1.15 -5.83
C LEU A 104 -6.74 -1.29 -7.29
N GLY A 105 -7.95 -1.78 -7.51
CA GLY A 105 -8.42 -2.10 -8.84
C GLY A 105 -9.93 -1.83 -9.06
N PHE A 106 -10.57 -2.74 -9.75
CA PHE A 106 -11.99 -2.66 -10.08
C PHE A 106 -12.83 -3.66 -9.26
N MET A 107 -12.21 -4.61 -8.54
CA MET A 107 -12.96 -5.58 -7.72
C MET A 107 -13.64 -4.92 -6.52
N GLU A 108 -13.08 -3.86 -5.99
CA GLU A 108 -13.62 -3.05 -4.90
C GLU A 108 -14.52 -1.89 -5.36
N ALA A 109 -14.91 -1.84 -6.63
CA ALA A 109 -15.68 -0.72 -7.21
C ALA A 109 -16.98 -0.42 -6.44
N GLU A 110 -17.65 -1.46 -5.93
CA GLU A 110 -18.89 -1.35 -5.17
C GLU A 110 -18.68 -1.27 -3.65
N ALA A 111 -17.42 -1.34 -3.17
CA ALA A 111 -17.09 -1.30 -1.75
C ALA A 111 -16.94 0.16 -1.27
N GLU A 112 -18.04 0.77 -0.92
CA GLU A 112 -18.11 2.20 -0.63
C GLU A 112 -17.37 2.60 0.66
N HIS A 113 -17.46 1.77 1.71
CA HIS A 113 -16.76 2.04 2.96
C HIS A 113 -15.24 1.88 2.80
N PHE A 114 -14.81 0.87 2.07
CA PHE A 114 -13.39 0.69 1.72
C PHE A 114 -12.86 1.87 0.90
N PHE A 115 -13.60 2.29 -0.13
CA PHE A 115 -13.21 3.44 -0.95
C PHE A 115 -13.04 4.72 -0.13
N ARG A 116 -14.02 5.04 0.73
CA ARG A 116 -13.92 6.22 1.61
C ARG A 116 -12.75 6.12 2.57
N THR A 117 -12.48 4.94 3.11
CA THR A 117 -11.34 4.73 4.01
C THR A 117 -10.01 4.96 3.29
N VAL A 118 -9.84 4.44 2.07
CA VAL A 118 -8.65 4.68 1.25
C VAL A 118 -8.48 6.17 0.95
N CYS A 119 -9.54 6.86 0.52
CA CYS A 119 -9.50 8.30 0.23
C CYS A 119 -9.16 9.14 1.48
N ALA A 120 -9.67 8.75 2.64
CA ALA A 120 -9.34 9.43 3.90
C ALA A 120 -7.84 9.28 4.26
N LEU A 121 -7.27 8.10 4.03
CA LEU A 121 -5.84 7.88 4.23
C LEU A 121 -5.00 8.69 3.22
N PHE A 122 -5.38 8.74 1.95
CA PHE A 122 -4.71 9.54 0.94
C PHE A 122 -4.68 11.03 1.31
N SER A 123 -5.76 11.55 1.87
CA SER A 123 -5.89 12.96 2.24
C SER A 123 -5.15 13.33 3.54
N ASN A 124 -4.52 12.38 4.22
CA ASN A 124 -3.83 12.64 5.47
C ASN A 124 -2.31 12.82 5.25
N PRO A 125 -1.77 14.04 5.35
CA PRO A 125 -0.36 14.33 5.05
C PRO A 125 0.63 13.70 6.04
N ARG A 126 0.15 13.07 7.11
CA ARG A 126 1.00 12.38 8.09
C ARG A 126 1.46 11.00 7.63
N TYR A 127 0.82 10.43 6.59
CA TYR A 127 1.10 9.08 6.14
C TYR A 127 1.88 9.07 4.83
N TYR A 128 2.85 8.18 4.76
CA TYR A 128 3.45 7.77 3.52
C TYR A 128 2.72 6.51 3.04
N ILE A 129 2.24 6.54 1.83
CA ILE A 129 1.46 5.45 1.24
C ILE A 129 2.19 4.96 0.00
N ILE A 130 2.36 3.65 -0.09
CA ILE A 130 2.88 2.98 -1.29
C ILE A 130 1.79 2.01 -1.75
N GLY A 131 1.44 2.08 -3.01
CA GLY A 131 0.43 1.18 -3.55
C GLY A 131 0.58 0.93 -5.04
N THR A 132 -0.10 -0.10 -5.50
CA THR A 132 -0.31 -0.35 -6.92
C THR A 132 -1.78 -0.10 -7.27
N VAL A 133 -2.02 0.56 -8.40
CA VAL A 133 -3.37 0.89 -8.87
C VAL A 133 -3.52 0.42 -10.30
N LYS A 134 -4.62 -0.26 -10.61
CA LYS A 134 -4.94 -0.64 -12.00
C LYS A 134 -5.10 0.60 -12.87
N PRO A 135 -4.55 0.61 -14.09
CA PRO A 135 -4.56 1.80 -14.94
C PRO A 135 -5.92 2.12 -15.56
N ARG A 136 -6.91 1.22 -15.45
CA ARG A 136 -8.26 1.40 -16.03
C ARG A 136 -9.33 0.79 -15.13
N GLY A 137 -10.52 1.39 -15.18
CA GLY A 137 -11.72 0.86 -14.51
C GLY A 137 -11.70 0.95 -12.99
N THR A 138 -10.80 1.73 -12.41
CA THR A 138 -10.72 1.97 -10.97
C THR A 138 -11.23 3.36 -10.59
N ARG A 139 -11.84 3.49 -9.43
CA ARG A 139 -12.27 4.76 -8.83
C ARG A 139 -11.09 5.55 -8.22
N PHE A 140 -9.98 4.88 -7.94
CA PHE A 140 -8.86 5.46 -7.19
C PHE A 140 -7.94 6.31 -8.05
N LEU A 141 -7.65 5.89 -9.29
CA LEU A 141 -6.71 6.59 -10.15
C LEU A 141 -7.11 8.06 -10.38
N PRO A 142 -8.37 8.40 -10.73
CA PRO A 142 -8.78 9.81 -10.89
C PRO A 142 -8.64 10.64 -9.61
N VAL A 143 -8.76 10.00 -8.42
CA VAL A 143 -8.54 10.69 -7.14
C VAL A 143 -7.06 11.00 -6.97
N LEU A 144 -6.19 10.02 -7.20
CA LEU A 144 -4.73 10.17 -7.06
C LEU A 144 -4.16 11.20 -8.06
N GLU A 145 -4.65 11.21 -9.30
CA GLU A 145 -4.20 12.15 -10.33
C GLU A 145 -4.57 13.62 -10.01
N GLN A 146 -5.54 13.84 -9.12
CA GLN A 146 -5.93 15.17 -8.67
C GLN A 146 -5.22 15.62 -7.39
N MET A 147 -4.41 14.75 -6.77
CA MET A 147 -3.71 15.04 -5.52
C MET A 147 -2.29 15.55 -5.81
N PRO A 148 -1.96 16.79 -5.42
CA PRO A 148 -0.63 17.36 -5.65
C PRO A 148 0.52 16.58 -5.01
N GLU A 149 0.23 15.90 -3.90
CA GLU A 149 1.22 15.13 -3.14
C GLU A 149 1.40 13.69 -3.67
N ALA A 150 0.59 13.24 -4.63
CA ALA A 150 0.67 11.90 -5.18
C ALA A 150 1.65 11.85 -6.35
N ALA A 151 2.67 11.01 -6.25
CA ALA A 151 3.54 10.66 -7.38
C ALA A 151 3.02 9.39 -8.05
N VAL A 152 2.47 9.51 -9.24
CA VAL A 152 1.92 8.39 -10.02
C VAL A 152 2.92 7.97 -11.10
N PHE A 153 3.34 6.71 -11.06
CA PHE A 153 4.28 6.12 -12.02
C PHE A 153 3.56 5.10 -12.89
N HIS A 154 3.52 5.33 -14.20
CA HIS A 154 2.99 4.35 -15.13
C HIS A 154 4.02 3.25 -15.40
N LEU A 155 3.82 2.08 -14.79
CA LEU A 155 4.68 0.93 -14.96
C LEU A 155 4.37 0.19 -16.27
N THR A 156 5.39 -0.03 -17.07
CA THR A 156 5.37 -0.81 -18.31
C THR A 156 6.47 -1.87 -18.27
N LEU A 157 6.41 -2.83 -19.20
CA LEU A 157 7.49 -3.81 -19.36
C LEU A 157 8.83 -3.15 -19.73
N GLN A 158 8.78 -1.98 -20.37
CA GLN A 158 9.96 -1.27 -20.84
C GLN A 158 10.64 -0.44 -19.76
N ASN A 159 9.88 0.12 -18.79
CA ASN A 159 10.43 1.05 -17.80
C ASN A 159 10.58 0.47 -16.37
N ARG A 160 10.00 -0.70 -16.08
CA ARG A 160 9.96 -1.25 -14.71
C ARG A 160 11.35 -1.46 -14.11
N ASP A 161 12.30 -1.96 -14.89
CA ASP A 161 13.62 -2.31 -14.40
C ASP A 161 14.47 -1.04 -14.16
N GLU A 162 14.26 -0.01 -15.00
CA GLU A 162 14.88 1.30 -14.79
C GLU A 162 14.32 2.01 -13.55
N LEU A 163 13.00 2.01 -13.38
CA LEU A 163 12.35 2.59 -12.21
C LEU A 163 12.77 1.86 -10.92
N TYR A 164 12.86 0.53 -10.96
CA TYR A 164 13.36 -0.26 -9.84
C TYR A 164 14.80 0.16 -9.47
N ALA A 165 15.69 0.29 -10.47
CA ALA A 165 17.07 0.73 -10.24
C ALA A 165 17.15 2.18 -9.70
N GLN A 166 16.22 3.06 -10.10
CA GLN A 166 16.14 4.41 -9.55
C GLN A 166 15.71 4.39 -8.09
N LEU A 167 14.70 3.58 -7.73
CA LEU A 167 14.24 3.39 -6.36
C LEU A 167 15.33 2.79 -5.46
N GLU A 168 16.10 1.82 -5.94
CA GLU A 168 17.22 1.25 -5.18
C GLU A 168 18.35 2.25 -4.92
N ARG A 169 18.60 3.18 -5.85
CA ARG A 169 19.62 4.22 -5.72
C ARG A 169 19.17 5.40 -4.87
N ALA A 170 17.87 5.57 -4.67
CA ALA A 170 17.35 6.68 -3.89
C ALA A 170 17.85 6.63 -2.45
N GLN A 171 18.64 7.62 -2.06
CA GLN A 171 19.19 7.71 -0.71
C GLN A 171 18.16 8.17 0.31
N ASN A 172 17.09 8.82 -0.16
CA ASN A 172 15.99 9.31 0.65
C ASN A 172 14.69 9.15 -0.14
N PHE A 173 13.84 8.24 0.32
CA PHE A 173 12.59 7.91 -0.37
C PHE A 173 11.64 9.13 -0.53
N PRO A 174 11.43 9.98 0.49
CA PRO A 174 10.64 11.20 0.32
C PRO A 174 11.22 12.16 -0.72
N ALA A 175 12.54 12.39 -0.71
CA ALA A 175 13.19 13.24 -1.71
C ALA A 175 13.12 12.66 -3.12
N PHE A 176 13.14 11.33 -3.26
CA PHE A 176 12.94 10.65 -4.54
C PHE A 176 11.56 10.96 -5.14
N LEU A 177 10.49 10.88 -4.35
CA LEU A 177 9.14 11.18 -4.81
C LEU A 177 9.01 12.62 -5.32
N HIS A 178 9.62 13.59 -4.66
CA HIS A 178 9.67 14.98 -5.12
C HIS A 178 10.44 15.13 -6.44
N THR A 179 11.60 14.49 -6.56
CA THR A 179 12.47 14.62 -7.76
C THR A 179 11.83 14.03 -9.01
N VAL A 180 10.99 13.00 -8.89
CA VAL A 180 10.34 12.35 -10.05
C VAL A 180 9.04 13.04 -10.43
N GLY A 181 8.32 13.62 -9.46
CA GLY A 181 7.12 14.43 -9.73
C GLY A 181 7.39 15.70 -10.55
N GLU A 182 8.61 16.23 -10.48
CA GLU A 182 9.00 17.44 -11.25
C GLU A 182 9.38 17.15 -12.73
N ARG A 183 9.41 15.87 -13.16
CA ARG A 183 9.86 15.49 -14.52
C ARG A 183 8.75 15.04 -15.46
N GLN A 184 7.48 15.26 -15.11
CA GLN A 184 6.35 14.95 -15.99
C GLN A 184 5.77 16.21 -16.61
#